data_87610980f7a5f4740c638ee7b65ccaa2
#
_entry.id   87610980f7a5f4740c638ee7b65ccaa2
#
_cell.length_a   1.000
_cell.length_b   1.000
_cell.length_c   1.000
_cell.angle_alpha   90.00
_cell.angle_beta   90.00
_cell.angle_gamma   90.00
#
_symmetry.space_group_name_H-M   'P 1'
#
loop_
_entity.id
_entity.type
_entity.pdbx_description
1 polymer ?
#
loop_
_entity_poly.entity_id
_entity_poly.type
_entity_poly.pdbx_seq_one_letter_code
_entity_poly.pdbx_strand_id
1 'polypeptide(L)'
;MSQDLPPVITIDGPGGSGKGTVGQRLAWKFGWEFLDSGALYRLVGLSALKKSLDLSSIAVISDLARNLDAQFAVKEGEQGAEGIILLEDENVSAQLRTEKCAQAASQIAQIPDVRDALLERQRAFRVAPGLVADGRDMGTVVFADAQLKIFLTASAEIRAERRYKQLKDKVSGVSLSAILAEIQERDERDMNRSVSPLIPASDAIILDTTEMSVNDVETKALQLAKITFQEELPN
;
A
#
# COMPACT_ATOMS: atom_id res chain seq x y z
N MET A 1 -9.38 5.88 -32.09
CA MET A 1 -10.12 5.23 -31.01
C MET A 1 -9.26 5.40 -29.79
N SER A 2 -9.65 6.21 -28.81
CA SER A 2 -8.97 6.23 -27.50
C SER A 2 -9.18 4.83 -26.92
N GLN A 3 -8.09 4.08 -26.72
CA GLN A 3 -8.17 2.87 -25.93
C GLN A 3 -8.59 3.33 -24.52
N ASP A 4 -9.80 2.98 -24.10
CA ASP A 4 -10.20 3.24 -22.72
C ASP A 4 -9.23 2.49 -21.81
N LEU A 5 -8.50 3.26 -21.00
CA LEU A 5 -7.56 2.68 -20.05
C LEU A 5 -8.33 1.79 -19.05
N PRO A 6 -7.76 0.65 -18.61
CA PRO A 6 -8.38 -0.19 -17.62
C PRO A 6 -8.82 0.62 -16.39
N PRO A 7 -9.99 0.32 -15.80
CA PRO A 7 -10.49 1.07 -14.65
C PRO A 7 -9.60 0.91 -13.42
N VAL A 8 -9.61 1.94 -12.56
CA VAL A 8 -8.79 1.97 -11.35
C VAL A 8 -9.63 2.37 -10.13
N ILE A 9 -9.48 1.63 -9.05
CA ILE A 9 -9.90 2.01 -7.70
C ILE A 9 -8.64 2.35 -6.91
N THR A 10 -8.55 3.54 -6.35
CA THR A 10 -7.47 3.89 -5.42
C THR A 10 -7.97 3.85 -3.98
N ILE A 11 -7.13 3.32 -3.07
CA ILE A 11 -7.39 3.30 -1.64
C ILE A 11 -6.18 3.90 -0.93
N ASP A 12 -6.29 5.17 -0.57
CA ASP A 12 -5.24 5.90 0.15
C ASP A 12 -5.55 6.03 1.65
N GLY A 13 -4.56 6.37 2.45
CA GLY A 13 -4.74 6.60 3.88
C GLY A 13 -3.54 6.17 4.73
N PRO A 14 -3.53 6.45 6.05
CA PRO A 14 -2.41 6.16 6.94
C PRO A 14 -2.17 4.66 7.15
N GLY A 15 -1.01 4.32 7.71
CA GLY A 15 -0.67 2.94 8.08
C GLY A 15 -1.66 2.36 9.09
N GLY A 16 -2.08 1.09 8.92
CA GLY A 16 -2.99 0.42 9.85
C GLY A 16 -4.48 0.77 9.70
N SER A 17 -4.88 1.59 8.72
CA SER A 17 -6.30 1.90 8.46
C SER A 17 -7.11 0.76 7.83
N GLY A 18 -6.45 -0.35 7.43
CA GLY A 18 -7.14 -1.51 6.83
C GLY A 18 -7.11 -1.56 5.30
N LYS A 19 -6.47 -0.60 4.63
CA LYS A 19 -6.42 -0.47 3.17
C LYS A 19 -6.05 -1.76 2.44
N GLY A 20 -4.90 -2.36 2.82
CA GLY A 20 -4.39 -3.56 2.15
C GLY A 20 -5.38 -4.72 2.19
N THR A 21 -6.04 -4.94 3.33
CA THR A 21 -7.05 -6.00 3.46
C THR A 21 -8.27 -5.71 2.57
N VAL A 22 -8.77 -4.49 2.61
CA VAL A 22 -9.95 -4.08 1.81
C VAL A 22 -9.60 -4.10 0.33
N GLY A 23 -8.43 -3.57 -0.06
CA GLY A 23 -7.98 -3.53 -1.45
C GLY A 23 -7.80 -4.92 -2.06
N GLN A 24 -7.16 -5.84 -1.34
CA GLN A 24 -7.00 -7.23 -1.80
C GLN A 24 -8.35 -7.93 -1.98
N ARG A 25 -9.29 -7.74 -1.04
CA ARG A 25 -10.63 -8.34 -1.14
C ARG A 25 -11.44 -7.78 -2.30
N LEU A 26 -11.35 -6.46 -2.54
CA LEU A 26 -11.97 -5.83 -3.71
C LEU A 26 -11.37 -6.37 -5.01
N ALA A 27 -10.05 -6.37 -5.14
CA ALA A 27 -9.36 -6.88 -6.32
C ALA A 27 -9.76 -8.33 -6.63
N TRP A 28 -9.80 -9.18 -5.59
CA TRP A 28 -10.22 -10.56 -5.74
C TRP A 28 -11.68 -10.69 -6.21
N LYS A 29 -12.60 -9.90 -5.64
CA LYS A 29 -14.03 -9.94 -6.02
C LYS A 29 -14.30 -9.45 -7.44
N PHE A 30 -13.51 -8.50 -7.93
CA PHE A 30 -13.62 -7.98 -9.29
C PHE A 30 -12.78 -8.79 -10.30
N GLY A 31 -11.90 -9.69 -9.84
CA GLY A 31 -10.91 -10.33 -10.70
C GLY A 31 -9.90 -9.34 -11.27
N TRP A 32 -9.63 -8.24 -10.55
CA TRP A 32 -8.70 -7.18 -10.94
C TRP A 32 -7.33 -7.37 -10.33
N GLU A 33 -6.32 -6.72 -10.93
CA GLU A 33 -4.98 -6.65 -10.34
C GLU A 33 -4.98 -5.87 -9.02
N PHE A 34 -4.00 -6.18 -8.17
CA PHE A 34 -3.79 -5.49 -6.90
C PHE A 34 -2.37 -4.93 -6.80
N LEU A 35 -2.27 -3.63 -6.55
CA LEU A 35 -1.01 -2.96 -6.25
C LEU A 35 -0.95 -2.56 -4.77
N ASP A 36 -0.06 -3.17 -3.98
CA ASP A 36 0.44 -2.59 -2.72
C ASP A 36 1.65 -1.70 -3.05
N SER A 37 1.43 -0.40 -3.24
CA SER A 37 2.52 0.52 -3.57
C SER A 37 3.57 0.57 -2.45
N GLY A 38 3.15 0.39 -1.20
CA GLY A 38 4.05 0.30 -0.06
C GLY A 38 5.02 -0.88 -0.15
N ALA A 39 4.64 -1.97 -0.81
CA ALA A 39 5.54 -3.10 -1.04
C ALA A 39 6.72 -2.72 -1.94
N LEU A 40 6.54 -1.88 -2.95
CA LEU A 40 7.65 -1.40 -3.79
C LEU A 40 8.68 -0.59 -2.99
N TYR A 41 8.23 0.34 -2.15
CA TYR A 41 9.13 1.10 -1.27
C TYR A 41 9.82 0.19 -0.24
N ARG A 42 9.11 -0.82 0.27
CA ARG A 42 9.71 -1.81 1.16
C ARG A 42 10.76 -2.66 0.47
N LEU A 43 10.57 -3.01 -0.80
CA LEU A 43 11.56 -3.74 -1.60
C LEU A 43 12.84 -2.92 -1.78
N VAL A 44 12.73 -1.63 -2.12
CA VAL A 44 13.90 -0.74 -2.17
C VAL A 44 14.57 -0.63 -0.80
N GLY A 45 13.79 -0.41 0.27
CA GLY A 45 14.31 -0.33 1.63
C GLY A 45 15.02 -1.61 2.07
N LEU A 46 14.42 -2.77 1.78
CA LEU A 46 15.01 -4.07 2.10
C LEU A 46 16.29 -4.33 1.32
N SER A 47 16.30 -4.03 0.01
CA SER A 47 17.50 -4.15 -0.82
C SER A 47 18.64 -3.26 -0.30
N ALA A 48 18.32 -2.01 0.07
CA ALA A 48 19.29 -1.10 0.67
C ALA A 48 19.85 -1.65 2.00
N LEU A 49 18.99 -2.19 2.87
CA LEU A 49 19.38 -2.80 4.14
C LEU A 49 20.26 -4.03 3.95
N LYS A 50 19.91 -4.91 3.00
CA LYS A 50 20.71 -6.10 2.66
C LYS A 50 22.11 -5.74 2.16
N LYS A 51 22.20 -4.68 1.37
CA LYS A 51 23.46 -4.15 0.81
C LYS A 51 24.20 -3.19 1.76
N SER A 52 23.66 -2.99 2.97
CA SER A 52 24.23 -2.05 3.98
C SER A 52 24.45 -0.64 3.42
N LEU A 53 23.53 -0.17 2.56
CA LEU A 53 23.61 1.16 1.97
C LEU A 53 23.10 2.23 2.96
N ASP A 54 23.68 3.43 2.85
CA ASP A 54 23.18 4.59 3.59
C ASP A 54 21.87 5.10 2.97
N LEU A 55 20.78 5.01 3.71
CA LEU A 55 19.44 5.45 3.28
C LEU A 55 19.36 6.97 3.02
N SER A 56 20.30 7.76 3.52
CA SER A 56 20.41 9.20 3.24
C SER A 56 21.09 9.53 1.91
N SER A 57 21.75 8.55 1.28
CA SER A 57 22.44 8.72 0.00
C SER A 57 21.45 8.72 -1.16
N ILE A 58 20.89 9.90 -1.49
CA ILE A 58 19.82 10.06 -2.49
C ILE A 58 20.18 9.37 -3.81
N ALA A 59 21.36 9.65 -4.36
CA ALA A 59 21.76 9.12 -5.67
C ALA A 59 21.82 7.59 -5.68
N VAL A 60 22.37 6.97 -4.62
CA VAL A 60 22.51 5.52 -4.49
C VAL A 60 21.14 4.85 -4.36
N ILE A 61 20.27 5.40 -3.51
CA ILE A 61 18.93 4.83 -3.28
C ILE A 61 18.02 5.01 -4.50
N SER A 62 18.14 6.13 -5.19
CA SER A 62 17.38 6.36 -6.44
C SER A 62 17.82 5.43 -7.56
N ASP A 63 19.11 5.18 -7.69
CA ASP A 63 19.62 4.20 -8.66
C ASP A 63 19.16 2.77 -8.31
N LEU A 64 19.21 2.40 -7.03
CA LEU A 64 18.68 1.14 -6.55
C LEU A 64 17.17 0.98 -6.89
N ALA A 65 16.39 2.05 -6.75
CA ALA A 65 14.96 2.03 -7.07
C ALA A 65 14.70 1.85 -8.58
N ARG A 66 15.47 2.51 -9.44
CA ARG A 66 15.38 2.36 -10.90
C ARG A 66 15.69 0.94 -11.35
N ASN A 67 16.74 0.34 -10.78
CA ASN A 67 17.25 -0.98 -11.13
C ASN A 67 16.72 -2.09 -10.22
N LEU A 68 15.60 -1.85 -9.52
CA LEU A 68 15.02 -2.81 -8.58
C LEU A 68 14.63 -4.11 -9.30
N ASP A 69 15.33 -5.19 -9.02
CA ASP A 69 14.99 -6.53 -9.49
C ASP A 69 13.99 -7.17 -8.51
N ALA A 70 12.71 -6.98 -8.79
CA ALA A 70 11.63 -7.49 -7.96
C ALA A 70 10.47 -7.99 -8.82
N GLN A 71 9.90 -9.13 -8.42
CA GLN A 71 8.79 -9.78 -9.09
C GLN A 71 7.68 -10.07 -8.09
N PHE A 72 6.45 -9.90 -8.55
CA PHE A 72 5.25 -10.33 -7.83
C PHE A 72 4.75 -11.60 -8.51
N ALA A 73 4.66 -12.70 -7.76
CA ALA A 73 4.27 -13.99 -8.28
C ALA A 73 3.20 -14.63 -7.38
N VAL A 74 2.53 -15.64 -7.90
CA VAL A 74 1.57 -16.44 -7.16
C VAL A 74 2.12 -17.85 -7.07
N LYS A 75 2.12 -18.40 -5.86
CA LYS A 75 2.50 -19.81 -5.60
C LYS A 75 1.28 -20.57 -5.09
N GLU A 76 1.16 -21.83 -5.48
CA GLU A 76 0.22 -22.73 -4.82
C GLU A 76 0.63 -22.94 -3.37
N GLY A 77 -0.26 -22.60 -2.43
CA GLY A 77 -0.10 -22.78 -1.01
C GLY A 77 -1.12 -23.78 -0.44
N GLU A 78 -0.96 -24.16 0.82
CA GLU A 78 -1.83 -25.15 1.49
C GLU A 78 -3.31 -24.72 1.61
N GLN A 79 -3.59 -23.40 1.50
CA GLN A 79 -4.95 -22.83 1.60
C GLN A 79 -5.41 -22.13 0.30
N GLY A 80 -4.76 -22.43 -0.83
CA GLY A 80 -5.00 -21.80 -2.14
C GLY A 80 -3.83 -20.95 -2.62
N ALA A 81 -4.06 -20.11 -3.63
CA ALA A 81 -3.03 -19.27 -4.21
C ALA A 81 -2.49 -18.24 -3.21
N GLU A 82 -1.19 -18.25 -2.96
CA GLU A 82 -0.48 -17.31 -2.09
C GLU A 82 0.40 -16.38 -2.92
N GLY A 83 0.20 -15.07 -2.73
CA GLY A 83 1.07 -14.06 -3.33
C GLY A 83 2.44 -14.07 -2.69
N ILE A 84 3.49 -14.22 -3.49
CA ILE A 84 4.88 -14.13 -3.07
C ILE A 84 5.57 -12.95 -3.75
N ILE A 85 6.53 -12.37 -3.05
CA ILE A 85 7.33 -11.27 -3.57
C ILE A 85 8.79 -11.72 -3.60
N LEU A 86 9.38 -11.67 -4.78
CA LEU A 86 10.77 -12.01 -5.00
C LEU A 86 11.60 -10.73 -5.11
N LEU A 87 12.78 -10.74 -4.54
CA LEU A 87 13.82 -9.74 -4.70
C LEU A 87 15.12 -10.47 -5.07
N GLU A 88 15.65 -10.20 -6.26
CA GLU A 88 16.84 -10.91 -6.78
C GLU A 88 16.65 -12.43 -6.66
N ASP A 89 15.49 -12.95 -7.13
CA ASP A 89 15.02 -14.33 -7.07
C ASP A 89 14.82 -14.94 -5.67
N GLU A 90 15.07 -14.19 -4.59
CA GLU A 90 14.81 -14.64 -3.22
C GLU A 90 13.38 -14.26 -2.77
N ASN A 91 12.64 -15.19 -2.18
CA ASN A 91 11.35 -14.89 -1.57
C ASN A 91 11.53 -14.06 -0.29
N VAL A 92 11.13 -12.80 -0.36
CA VAL A 92 11.28 -11.82 0.74
C VAL A 92 9.94 -11.44 1.40
N SER A 93 8.85 -12.12 1.08
CA SER A 93 7.49 -11.78 1.57
C SER A 93 7.42 -11.63 3.09
N ALA A 94 8.12 -12.46 3.85
CA ALA A 94 8.18 -12.36 5.31
C ALA A 94 9.04 -11.16 5.76
N GLN A 95 10.18 -10.91 5.11
CA GLN A 95 11.12 -9.85 5.45
C GLN A 95 10.49 -8.47 5.22
N LEU A 96 9.65 -8.31 4.19
CA LEU A 96 8.93 -7.07 3.90
C LEU A 96 7.93 -6.66 5.00
N ARG A 97 7.48 -7.62 5.83
CA ARG A 97 6.53 -7.36 6.91
C ARG A 97 7.19 -6.90 8.22
N THR A 98 8.52 -6.86 8.27
CA THR A 98 9.27 -6.43 9.46
C THR A 98 9.16 -4.91 9.67
N GLU A 99 9.20 -4.48 10.93
CA GLU A 99 9.17 -3.06 11.28
C GLU A 99 10.40 -2.32 10.72
N LYS A 100 11.59 -2.92 10.81
CA LYS A 100 12.81 -2.36 10.23
C LYS A 100 12.65 -2.04 8.74
N CYS A 101 12.03 -2.94 7.98
CA CYS A 101 11.74 -2.74 6.57
C CYS A 101 10.71 -1.62 6.36
N ALA A 102 9.68 -1.55 7.21
CA ALA A 102 8.65 -0.51 7.13
C ALA A 102 9.20 0.89 7.45
N GLN A 103 10.13 1.01 8.40
CA GLN A 103 10.82 2.25 8.73
C GLN A 103 11.74 2.71 7.58
N ALA A 104 12.55 1.81 7.02
CA ALA A 104 13.38 2.10 5.86
C ALA A 104 12.52 2.59 4.68
N ALA A 105 11.43 1.89 4.37
CA ALA A 105 10.50 2.29 3.31
C ALA A 105 9.90 3.68 3.53
N SER A 106 9.50 3.99 4.77
CA SER A 106 8.95 5.32 5.11
C SER A 106 9.99 6.43 5.00
N GLN A 107 11.24 6.14 5.30
CA GLN A 107 12.35 7.09 5.16
C GLN A 107 12.65 7.38 3.70
N ILE A 108 12.85 6.35 2.86
CA ILE A 108 13.18 6.54 1.45
C ILE A 108 12.00 7.08 0.62
N ALA A 109 10.76 6.87 1.05
CA ALA A 109 9.57 7.41 0.39
C ALA A 109 9.49 8.95 0.44
N GLN A 110 10.33 9.61 1.23
CA GLN A 110 10.47 11.06 1.26
C GLN A 110 11.38 11.58 0.13
N ILE A 111 12.17 10.71 -0.51
CA ILE A 111 13.13 11.08 -1.55
C ILE A 111 12.37 11.23 -2.89
N PRO A 112 12.30 12.44 -3.48
CA PRO A 112 11.58 12.66 -4.73
C PRO A 112 12.06 11.74 -5.87
N ASP A 113 13.37 11.61 -6.06
CA ASP A 113 13.97 10.79 -7.12
C ASP A 113 13.62 9.30 -7.01
N VAL A 114 13.42 8.78 -5.78
CA VAL A 114 12.94 7.40 -5.57
C VAL A 114 11.49 7.28 -5.98
N ARG A 115 10.68 8.29 -5.69
CA ARG A 115 9.26 8.32 -6.09
C ARG A 115 9.14 8.33 -7.60
N ASP A 116 9.91 9.18 -8.27
CA ASP A 116 9.94 9.26 -9.73
C ASP A 116 10.42 7.94 -10.36
N ALA A 117 11.45 7.32 -9.78
CA ALA A 117 11.95 6.02 -10.23
C ALA A 117 10.90 4.89 -10.14
N LEU A 118 10.00 4.94 -9.14
CA LEU A 118 8.97 3.93 -8.94
C LEU A 118 7.64 4.26 -9.65
N LEU A 119 7.44 5.49 -10.14
CA LEU A 119 6.16 5.95 -10.68
C LEU A 119 5.71 5.11 -11.88
N GLU A 120 6.57 4.95 -12.88
CA GLU A 120 6.24 4.17 -14.08
C GLU A 120 6.01 2.69 -13.74
N ARG A 121 6.75 2.16 -12.77
CA ARG A 121 6.56 0.79 -12.30
C ARG A 121 5.19 0.60 -11.62
N GLN A 122 4.75 1.56 -10.83
CA GLN A 122 3.40 1.55 -10.24
C GLN A 122 2.33 1.62 -11.33
N ARG A 123 2.49 2.50 -12.30
CA ARG A 123 1.54 2.65 -13.41
C ARG A 123 1.43 1.40 -14.28
N ALA A 124 2.50 0.64 -14.43
CA ALA A 124 2.52 -0.59 -15.21
C ALA A 124 1.61 -1.71 -14.64
N PHE A 125 1.16 -1.60 -13.37
CA PHE A 125 0.15 -2.50 -12.81
C PHE A 125 -1.26 -2.29 -13.36
N ARG A 126 -1.50 -1.16 -14.06
CA ARG A 126 -2.81 -0.87 -14.68
C ARG A 126 -2.99 -1.68 -15.95
N VAL A 127 -3.47 -2.90 -15.79
CA VAL A 127 -3.78 -3.82 -16.89
C VAL A 127 -5.23 -4.28 -16.83
N ALA A 128 -5.79 -4.77 -17.95
CA ALA A 128 -7.14 -5.32 -17.97
C ALA A 128 -7.25 -6.57 -17.07
N PRO A 129 -8.39 -6.79 -16.41
CA PRO A 129 -9.65 -6.06 -16.53
C PRO A 129 -9.73 -4.79 -15.68
N GLY A 130 -8.81 -4.51 -14.76
CA GLY A 130 -8.76 -3.33 -13.92
C GLY A 130 -7.74 -3.44 -12.79
N LEU A 131 -7.62 -2.39 -11.98
CA LEU A 131 -6.64 -2.28 -10.89
C LEU A 131 -7.27 -1.74 -9.61
N VAL A 132 -6.94 -2.38 -8.47
CA VAL A 132 -7.09 -1.78 -7.15
C VAL A 132 -5.72 -1.42 -6.61
N ALA A 133 -5.48 -0.13 -6.35
CA ALA A 133 -4.18 0.39 -5.89
C ALA A 133 -4.26 0.92 -4.45
N ASP A 134 -3.46 0.33 -3.56
CA ASP A 134 -3.31 0.73 -2.15
C ASP A 134 -2.04 1.58 -1.97
N GLY A 135 -2.19 2.76 -1.36
CA GLY A 135 -1.03 3.62 -1.12
C GLY A 135 -1.26 4.79 -0.17
N ARG A 136 -0.65 5.92 -0.55
CA ARG A 136 -0.71 7.21 0.13
C ARG A 136 -1.09 8.35 -0.81
N ASP A 137 -0.82 8.17 -2.08
CA ASP A 137 -0.92 9.16 -3.13
C ASP A 137 -1.39 8.54 -4.46
N MET A 138 -2.05 7.39 -4.38
CA MET A 138 -2.56 6.70 -5.57
C MET A 138 -3.58 7.56 -6.30
N GLY A 139 -4.54 8.15 -5.58
CA GLY A 139 -5.59 8.98 -6.15
C GLY A 139 -5.19 10.44 -6.40
N THR A 140 -4.07 10.90 -5.80
CA THR A 140 -3.60 12.29 -6.00
C THR A 140 -2.51 12.40 -7.07
N VAL A 141 -1.66 11.36 -7.24
CA VAL A 141 -0.46 11.43 -8.09
C VAL A 141 -0.37 10.29 -9.08
N VAL A 142 -0.40 9.03 -8.62
CA VAL A 142 -0.08 7.87 -9.48
C VAL A 142 -1.19 7.60 -10.48
N PHE A 143 -2.44 7.56 -10.02
CA PHE A 143 -3.67 7.34 -10.80
C PHE A 143 -4.67 8.47 -10.52
N ALA A 144 -4.25 9.69 -10.81
CA ALA A 144 -5.09 10.87 -10.59
C ALA A 144 -6.40 10.84 -11.41
N ASP A 145 -6.45 10.02 -12.44
CA ASP A 145 -7.61 9.74 -13.30
C ASP A 145 -8.44 8.53 -12.87
N ALA A 146 -8.18 7.97 -11.68
CA ALA A 146 -8.95 6.83 -11.15
C ALA A 146 -10.43 7.19 -11.00
N GLN A 147 -11.31 6.28 -11.43
CA GLN A 147 -12.76 6.47 -11.43
C GLN A 147 -13.36 6.40 -10.01
N LEU A 148 -12.73 5.64 -9.11
CA LEU A 148 -13.11 5.61 -7.70
C LEU A 148 -11.88 5.84 -6.82
N LYS A 149 -11.98 6.86 -5.97
CA LYS A 149 -10.94 7.19 -4.99
C LYS A 149 -11.50 7.10 -3.60
N ILE A 150 -10.93 6.23 -2.78
CA ILE A 150 -11.31 6.03 -1.38
C ILE A 150 -10.14 6.45 -0.50
N PHE A 151 -10.41 7.25 0.53
CA PHE A 151 -9.43 7.57 1.55
C PHE A 151 -9.87 6.97 2.88
N LEU A 152 -9.16 5.91 3.32
CA LEU A 152 -9.45 5.25 4.60
C LEU A 152 -8.68 5.94 5.72
N THR A 153 -9.39 6.36 6.75
CA THR A 153 -8.78 6.88 7.98
C THR A 153 -9.23 6.08 9.21
N ALA A 154 -8.48 6.19 10.29
CA ALA A 154 -8.84 5.73 11.63
C ALA A 154 -7.95 6.45 12.64
N SER A 155 -8.39 6.59 13.91
CA SER A 155 -7.56 7.19 14.94
C SER A 155 -6.23 6.42 15.14
N ALA A 156 -5.19 7.12 15.58
CA ALA A 156 -3.87 6.51 15.79
C ALA A 156 -3.94 5.39 16.84
N GLU A 157 -4.76 5.57 17.86
CA GLU A 157 -4.99 4.64 18.96
C GLU A 157 -5.57 3.31 18.43
N ILE A 158 -6.65 3.39 17.65
CA ILE A 158 -7.29 2.20 17.06
C ILE A 158 -6.33 1.47 16.11
N ARG A 159 -5.54 2.21 15.32
CA ARG A 159 -4.52 1.59 14.44
C ARG A 159 -3.41 0.92 15.24
N ALA A 160 -3.00 1.52 16.35
CA ALA A 160 -2.04 0.93 17.28
C ALA A 160 -2.59 -0.34 17.93
N GLU A 161 -3.85 -0.35 18.36
CA GLU A 161 -4.50 -1.55 18.91
C GLU A 161 -4.60 -2.68 17.86
N ARG A 162 -4.99 -2.35 16.62
CA ARG A 162 -5.03 -3.32 15.51
C ARG A 162 -3.66 -3.93 15.28
N ARG A 163 -2.61 -3.11 15.27
CA ARG A 163 -1.22 -3.56 15.09
C ARG A 163 -0.73 -4.38 16.28
N TYR A 164 -1.05 -3.95 17.50
CA TYR A 164 -0.71 -4.71 18.70
C TYR A 164 -1.33 -6.11 18.68
N LYS A 165 -2.60 -6.25 18.32
CA LYS A 165 -3.29 -7.55 18.19
C LYS A 165 -2.61 -8.47 17.16
N GLN A 166 -2.04 -7.93 16.09
CA GLN A 166 -1.31 -8.69 15.06
C GLN A 166 0.07 -9.17 15.53
N LEU A 167 0.70 -8.45 16.46
CA LEU A 167 2.08 -8.68 16.89
C LEU A 167 2.22 -9.41 18.21
N LYS A 168 1.28 -9.23 19.15
CA LYS A 168 1.39 -9.72 20.55
C LYS A 168 1.72 -11.21 20.70
N ASP A 169 1.24 -12.03 19.77
CA ASP A 169 1.44 -13.48 19.79
C ASP A 169 2.68 -13.93 18.98
N LYS A 170 3.32 -12.99 18.26
CA LYS A 170 4.44 -13.27 17.34
C LYS A 170 5.77 -12.69 17.82
N VAL A 171 5.71 -11.63 18.63
CA VAL A 171 6.88 -10.87 19.07
C VAL A 171 6.77 -10.67 20.58
N SER A 172 7.78 -11.08 21.34
CA SER A 172 7.83 -10.85 22.78
C SER A 172 8.14 -9.38 23.09
N GLY A 173 7.53 -8.86 24.15
CA GLY A 173 7.82 -7.50 24.64
C GLY A 173 7.21 -6.36 23.81
N VAL A 174 6.21 -6.64 22.98
CA VAL A 174 5.49 -5.60 22.21
C VAL A 174 4.75 -4.67 23.16
N SER A 175 4.99 -3.36 23.02
CA SER A 175 4.32 -2.30 23.80
C SER A 175 3.33 -1.51 22.93
N LEU A 176 2.09 -1.39 23.38
CA LEU A 176 1.06 -0.58 22.68
C LEU A 176 1.48 0.89 22.58
N SER A 177 2.10 1.44 23.62
CA SER A 177 2.57 2.83 23.61
C SER A 177 3.72 3.05 22.63
N ALA A 178 4.63 2.09 22.47
CA ALA A 178 5.68 2.16 21.46
C ALA A 178 5.11 2.11 20.05
N ILE A 179 4.16 1.20 19.80
CA ILE A 179 3.47 1.12 18.49
C ILE A 179 2.73 2.43 18.19
N LEU A 180 2.05 3.01 19.18
CA LEU A 180 1.34 4.29 18.99
C LEU A 180 2.30 5.41 18.61
N ALA A 181 3.43 5.52 19.31
CA ALA A 181 4.45 6.52 19.00
C ALA A 181 5.02 6.35 17.57
N GLU A 182 5.31 5.12 17.17
CA GLU A 182 5.79 4.82 15.81
C GLU A 182 4.75 5.17 14.73
N ILE A 183 3.46 4.90 15.00
CA ILE A 183 2.37 5.26 14.09
C ILE A 183 2.26 6.77 13.94
N GLN A 184 2.28 7.51 15.05
CA GLN A 184 2.19 8.98 15.05
C GLN A 184 3.37 9.61 14.31
N GLU A 185 4.59 9.18 14.59
CA GLU A 185 5.80 9.64 13.89
C GLU A 185 5.74 9.36 12.37
N ARG A 186 5.24 8.20 12.00
CA ARG A 186 5.08 7.83 10.59
C ARG A 186 4.03 8.69 9.91
N ASP A 187 2.87 8.91 10.55
CA ASP A 187 1.80 9.75 10.01
C ASP A 187 2.29 11.19 9.81
N GLU A 188 3.03 11.72 10.77
CA GLU A 188 3.63 13.05 10.67
C GLU A 188 4.60 13.12 9.47
N ARG A 189 5.46 12.12 9.30
CA ARG A 189 6.33 12.03 8.12
C ARG A 189 5.54 11.93 6.82
N ASP A 190 4.49 11.09 6.77
CA ASP A 190 3.67 10.89 5.57
C ASP A 190 2.88 12.16 5.20
N MET A 191 2.35 12.91 6.18
CA MET A 191 1.60 14.15 5.96
C MET A 191 2.49 15.35 5.59
N ASN A 192 3.68 15.44 6.16
CA ASN A 192 4.59 16.59 5.98
C ASN A 192 5.59 16.42 4.84
N ARG A 193 5.46 15.39 4.01
CA ARG A 193 6.33 15.24 2.82
C ARG A 193 6.17 16.44 1.89
N SER A 194 7.31 16.92 1.38
CA SER A 194 7.32 18.01 0.39
C SER A 194 6.75 17.59 -0.96
N VAL A 195 6.81 16.29 -1.28
CA VAL A 195 6.27 15.70 -2.50
C VAL A 195 5.29 14.59 -2.13
N SER A 196 4.10 14.61 -2.75
CA SER A 196 3.02 13.64 -2.53
C SER A 196 2.67 13.46 -1.05
N PRO A 197 2.30 14.51 -0.31
CA PRO A 197 1.86 14.37 1.08
C PRO A 197 0.65 13.46 1.17
N LEU A 198 0.49 12.81 2.33
CA LEU A 198 -0.70 11.99 2.61
C LEU A 198 -1.91 12.88 2.84
N ILE A 199 -2.62 13.20 1.78
CA ILE A 199 -3.88 13.94 1.78
C ILE A 199 -4.90 13.24 0.90
N PRO A 200 -6.21 13.33 1.19
CA PRO A 200 -7.23 12.82 0.29
C PRO A 200 -7.24 13.62 -1.02
N ALA A 201 -7.47 12.95 -2.14
CA ALA A 201 -7.78 13.63 -3.40
C ALA A 201 -9.08 14.42 -3.24
N SER A 202 -9.24 15.51 -4.00
CA SER A 202 -10.41 16.40 -3.88
C SER A 202 -11.75 15.72 -4.17
N ASP A 203 -11.70 14.64 -4.94
CA ASP A 203 -12.82 13.79 -5.34
C ASP A 203 -12.86 12.44 -4.59
N ALA A 204 -11.99 12.27 -3.56
CA ALA A 204 -11.98 11.05 -2.77
C ALA A 204 -13.13 10.98 -1.76
N ILE A 205 -13.70 9.78 -1.63
CA ILE A 205 -14.67 9.47 -0.58
C ILE A 205 -13.90 9.08 0.69
N ILE A 206 -14.07 9.87 1.75
CA ILE A 206 -13.41 9.63 3.03
C ILE A 206 -14.25 8.65 3.85
N LEU A 207 -13.64 7.54 4.27
CA LEU A 207 -14.25 6.56 5.17
C LEU A 207 -13.44 6.49 6.48
N ASP A 208 -14.03 6.99 7.54
CA ASP A 208 -13.50 6.77 8.89
C ASP A 208 -13.85 5.35 9.36
N THR A 209 -12.82 4.57 9.60
CA THR A 209 -12.93 3.17 10.00
C THR A 209 -12.67 2.95 11.49
N THR A 210 -12.63 4.01 12.30
CA THR A 210 -12.31 3.96 13.74
C THR A 210 -13.20 2.95 14.47
N GLU A 211 -14.52 2.99 14.21
CA GLU A 211 -15.50 2.11 14.85
C GLU A 211 -16.03 1.02 13.93
N MET A 212 -15.38 0.79 12.79
CA MET A 212 -15.87 -0.17 11.79
C MET A 212 -15.09 -1.47 11.85
N SER A 213 -15.79 -2.59 11.68
CA SER A 213 -15.15 -3.87 11.38
C SER A 213 -14.60 -3.88 9.94
N VAL A 214 -13.65 -4.79 9.66
CA VAL A 214 -13.12 -4.96 8.30
C VAL A 214 -14.24 -5.29 7.30
N ASN A 215 -15.23 -6.08 7.71
CA ASN A 215 -16.34 -6.47 6.86
C ASN A 215 -17.27 -5.27 6.54
N ASP A 216 -17.49 -4.36 7.50
CA ASP A 216 -18.27 -3.14 7.26
C ASP A 216 -17.57 -2.22 6.26
N VAL A 217 -16.25 -2.05 6.40
CA VAL A 217 -15.44 -1.25 5.47
C VAL A 217 -15.47 -1.87 4.07
N GLU A 218 -15.29 -3.18 3.97
CA GLU A 218 -15.37 -3.90 2.70
C GLU A 218 -16.74 -3.73 2.05
N THR A 219 -17.83 -3.90 2.82
CA THR A 219 -19.19 -3.74 2.32
C THR A 219 -19.42 -2.34 1.76
N LYS A 220 -18.99 -1.29 2.47
CA LYS A 220 -19.10 0.09 1.99
C LYS A 220 -18.27 0.33 0.73
N ALA A 221 -17.04 -0.16 0.71
CA ALA A 221 -16.16 0.00 -0.45
C ALA A 221 -16.72 -0.72 -1.69
N LEU A 222 -17.31 -1.91 -1.52
CA LEU A 222 -18.01 -2.63 -2.57
C LEU A 222 -19.23 -1.88 -3.09
N GLN A 223 -20.04 -1.29 -2.20
CA GLN A 223 -21.20 -0.48 -2.60
C GLN A 223 -20.77 0.72 -3.46
N LEU A 224 -19.69 1.42 -3.04
CA LEU A 224 -19.15 2.52 -3.82
C LEU A 224 -18.66 2.08 -5.20
N ALA A 225 -17.94 0.95 -5.26
CA ALA A 225 -17.47 0.40 -6.52
C ALA A 225 -18.63 0.00 -7.45
N LYS A 226 -19.67 -0.67 -6.93
CA LYS A 226 -20.90 -0.99 -7.70
C LYS A 226 -21.56 0.25 -8.29
N ILE A 227 -21.69 1.31 -7.51
CA ILE A 227 -22.26 2.58 -7.97
C ILE A 227 -21.41 3.20 -9.06
N THR A 228 -20.09 3.20 -8.89
CA THR A 228 -19.16 3.85 -9.83
C THR A 228 -19.08 3.14 -11.17
N PHE A 229 -19.01 1.80 -11.14
CA PHE A 229 -18.79 1.02 -12.37
C PHE A 229 -20.06 0.43 -12.95
N GLN A 230 -21.23 0.67 -12.33
CA GLN A 230 -22.55 0.14 -12.77
C GLN A 230 -22.54 -1.39 -13.02
N GLU A 231 -21.64 -2.10 -12.37
CA GLU A 231 -21.51 -3.54 -12.52
C GLU A 231 -22.47 -4.28 -11.59
N GLU A 232 -23.25 -5.21 -12.15
CA GLU A 232 -23.81 -6.33 -11.40
C GLU A 232 -22.64 -7.26 -11.04
N LEU A 233 -22.12 -7.13 -9.81
CA LEU A 233 -21.08 -8.04 -9.34
C LEU A 233 -21.66 -9.46 -9.26
N PRO A 234 -20.86 -10.48 -9.62
CA PRO A 234 -21.26 -11.86 -9.36
C PRO A 234 -21.51 -12.05 -7.86
N ASN A 235 -22.62 -12.73 -7.54
CA ASN A 235 -23.07 -13.07 -6.20
C ASN A 235 -22.03 -13.91 -5.44
#